data_f2fcf02b876dfdf1a3f95d6f929d4924
#
_entry.id   f2fcf02b876dfdf1a3f95d6f929d4924
#
_cell.length_a   1.000
_cell.length_b   1.000
_cell.length_c   1.000
_cell.angle_alpha   90.00
_cell.angle_beta   90.00
_cell.angle_gamma   90.00
#
_symmetry.space_group_name_H-M   'P 1'
#
loop_
_entity.id
_entity.type
_entity.pdbx_description
1 polymer ?
#
loop_
_entity_poly.entity_id
_entity_poly.type
_entity_poly.pdbx_seq_one_letter_code
_entity_poly.pdbx_strand_id
1 'polypeptide(L)'
;MSAIIPTDIYIQRRKILLNNVKEGLIFLPGNRESPMNYPDNTYHFRQDSHFLYYIGIDRPDLSVVLDTNSGETILFGDNFTLDMIVWLGALPTLESLAEKSGIVHVKPTVVLADYLSDALNQGRNVHILPPYRAENMLLINDYIKKSNKSYQQLISEELIRQVVAQRSIKDAYEIQEMIDAVNISGKMHVAAMIAAKAGMFEYELTGLVEGISVGNGGRISYPVILTTQGQTLHNHSYSGKLKEGGLVLGDFGSESAGHYAGDITRTFPVSKSFSSMQRDIYEIVLDTEIKAIHQIKPGISYKDIHLQAALNITEGLIQLGLMKGNPQDAVAAGAHALFFPHGLGHMIGLDVHDMEDLGEAFVGYDASVSRSTQFGLKSLRLGKKLEEGFVLTVEPGIYFIPQLMYKWENDKMCSDFICYEKLPAYRDFTGVRIEDNVLVVPEGHKILGNPIPKSISEVEALRS
;
A
#
# COMPACT_ATOMS: atom_id res chain seq x y z
N MET A 1 16.68 7.79 13.36
CA MET A 1 16.66 8.90 12.39
C MET A 1 16.69 8.23 11.03
N SER A 2 15.63 8.43 10.21
CA SER A 2 15.64 7.94 8.83
C SER A 2 16.83 8.54 8.07
N ALA A 3 17.32 7.80 7.09
CA ALA A 3 18.35 8.31 6.19
C ALA A 3 17.73 9.47 5.39
N ILE A 4 18.26 10.67 5.51
CA ILE A 4 17.85 11.80 4.67
C ILE A 4 18.21 11.42 3.23
N ILE A 5 17.23 11.37 2.34
CA ILE A 5 17.47 11.15 0.91
C ILE A 5 18.32 12.31 0.40
N PRO A 6 19.50 12.06 -0.18
CA PRO A 6 20.38 13.12 -0.67
C PRO A 6 19.75 13.95 -1.80
N THR A 7 20.10 15.24 -1.85
CA THR A 7 19.62 16.21 -2.85
C THR A 7 19.82 15.75 -4.29
N ASP A 8 20.95 15.11 -4.58
CA ASP A 8 21.30 14.61 -5.91
C ASP A 8 20.35 13.51 -6.41
N ILE A 9 19.74 12.74 -5.51
CA ILE A 9 18.73 11.73 -5.86
C ILE A 9 17.49 12.43 -6.43
N TYR A 10 16.99 13.48 -5.78
CA TYR A 10 15.85 14.24 -6.30
C TYR A 10 16.16 14.91 -7.65
N ILE A 11 17.36 15.45 -7.81
CA ILE A 11 17.83 16.02 -9.09
C ILE A 11 17.83 14.94 -10.17
N GLN A 12 18.38 13.76 -9.88
CA GLN A 12 18.45 12.64 -10.82
C GLN A 12 17.04 12.14 -11.22
N ARG A 13 16.13 11.97 -10.25
CA ARG A 13 14.74 11.54 -10.51
C ARG A 13 14.03 12.49 -11.47
N ARG A 14 14.14 13.81 -11.23
CA ARG A 14 13.57 14.84 -12.13
C ARG A 14 14.23 14.85 -13.50
N LYS A 15 15.55 14.69 -13.58
CA LYS A 15 16.27 14.63 -14.84
C LYS A 15 15.83 13.45 -15.71
N ILE A 16 15.61 12.28 -15.12
CA ILE A 16 15.08 11.11 -15.83
C ILE A 16 13.68 11.40 -16.36
N LEU A 17 12.81 11.99 -15.52
CA LEU A 17 11.45 12.33 -15.93
C LEU A 17 11.42 13.35 -17.09
N LEU A 18 12.21 14.43 -16.97
CA LEU A 18 12.35 15.46 -18.01
C LEU A 18 12.84 14.91 -19.36
N ASN A 19 13.73 13.92 -19.34
CA ASN A 19 14.27 13.33 -20.56
C ASN A 19 13.31 12.35 -21.25
N ASN A 20 12.33 11.82 -20.52
CA ASN A 20 11.46 10.75 -20.99
C ASN A 20 10.02 11.18 -21.28
N VAL A 21 9.63 12.38 -20.86
CA VAL A 21 8.32 12.97 -21.19
C VAL A 21 8.49 13.97 -22.35
N LYS A 22 7.57 13.92 -23.33
CA LYS A 22 7.58 14.80 -24.49
C LYS A 22 7.49 16.27 -24.10
N GLU A 23 7.74 17.13 -25.09
CA GLU A 23 7.73 18.60 -24.92
C GLU A 23 6.48 19.13 -24.20
N GLY A 24 6.70 19.97 -23.19
CA GLY A 24 5.65 20.60 -22.41
C GLY A 24 6.08 20.96 -21.00
N LEU A 25 5.11 21.18 -20.17
CA LEU A 25 5.26 21.37 -18.73
C LEU A 25 4.74 20.13 -18.00
N ILE A 26 5.49 19.60 -17.06
CA ILE A 26 5.01 18.60 -16.11
C ILE A 26 4.59 19.36 -14.86
N PHE A 27 3.32 19.31 -14.50
CA PHE A 27 2.78 19.98 -13.34
C PHE A 27 2.47 18.96 -12.24
N LEU A 28 3.14 19.10 -11.10
CA LEU A 28 2.94 18.27 -9.90
C LEU A 28 2.41 19.17 -8.77
N PRO A 29 1.10 19.17 -8.51
CA PRO A 29 0.53 19.84 -7.35
C PRO A 29 0.86 19.05 -6.08
N GLY A 30 1.28 19.75 -5.04
CA GLY A 30 1.31 19.18 -3.70
C GLY A 30 -0.07 19.19 -3.05
N ASN A 31 -0.19 18.48 -1.92
CA ASN A 31 -1.40 18.47 -1.14
C ASN A 31 -1.57 19.73 -0.29
N ARG A 32 -2.81 19.99 0.10
CA ARG A 32 -3.20 21.00 1.08
C ARG A 32 -3.61 20.32 2.38
N GLU A 33 -3.64 21.07 3.47
CA GLU A 33 -4.26 20.61 4.71
C GLU A 33 -5.76 20.35 4.48
N SER A 34 -6.27 19.28 5.08
CA SER A 34 -7.69 18.92 5.02
C SER A 34 -8.35 19.11 6.38
N PRO A 35 -9.39 19.94 6.50
CA PRO A 35 -10.10 20.14 7.75
C PRO A 35 -10.89 18.91 8.19
N MET A 36 -10.91 18.61 9.47
CA MET A 36 -11.77 17.57 10.06
C MET A 36 -13.22 18.06 10.16
N ASN A 37 -13.45 19.24 10.74
CA ASN A 37 -14.78 19.77 11.04
C ASN A 37 -14.86 21.31 11.01
N TYR A 38 -13.73 22.02 11.04
CA TYR A 38 -13.61 23.46 10.80
C TYR A 38 -12.18 23.77 10.32
N PRO A 39 -11.92 24.95 9.67
CA PRO A 39 -10.69 25.19 8.91
C PRO A 39 -9.40 24.95 9.68
N ASP A 40 -9.32 25.37 10.94
CA ASP A 40 -8.10 25.30 11.75
C ASP A 40 -7.89 23.96 12.47
N ASN A 41 -8.88 23.05 12.41
CA ASN A 41 -8.78 21.70 12.96
C ASN A 41 -8.55 20.69 11.83
N THR A 42 -7.29 20.51 11.44
CA THR A 42 -6.93 19.68 10.29
C THR A 42 -6.60 18.24 10.70
N TYR A 43 -6.78 17.32 9.76
CA TYR A 43 -6.11 16.02 9.82
C TYR A 43 -4.60 16.23 9.83
N HIS A 44 -3.86 15.22 10.29
CA HIS A 44 -2.42 15.21 10.11
C HIS A 44 -2.08 15.36 8.62
N PHE A 45 -1.22 16.32 8.29
CA PHE A 45 -0.83 16.57 6.91
C PHE A 45 -0.03 15.37 6.36
N ARG A 46 -0.31 15.00 5.12
CA ARG A 46 0.42 14.02 4.33
C ARG A 46 0.56 14.55 2.91
N GLN A 47 1.80 14.77 2.50
CA GLN A 47 2.10 15.24 1.16
C GLN A 47 1.78 14.18 0.11
N ASP A 48 1.48 14.61 -1.12
CA ASP A 48 1.33 13.76 -2.29
C ASP A 48 2.60 12.91 -2.52
N SER A 49 2.43 11.63 -2.78
CA SER A 49 3.56 10.69 -2.89
C SER A 49 4.41 10.93 -4.12
N HIS A 50 3.81 11.40 -5.24
CA HIS A 50 4.58 11.74 -6.43
C HIS A 50 5.38 13.02 -6.20
N PHE A 51 4.77 14.01 -5.51
CA PHE A 51 5.47 15.22 -5.09
C PHE A 51 6.63 14.89 -4.16
N LEU A 52 6.45 14.04 -3.15
CA LEU A 52 7.52 13.58 -2.27
C LEU A 52 8.65 12.88 -3.03
N TYR A 53 8.31 11.99 -3.96
CA TYR A 53 9.30 11.25 -4.75
C TYR A 53 10.22 12.16 -5.57
N TYR A 54 9.67 13.19 -6.21
CA TYR A 54 10.44 14.08 -7.07
C TYR A 54 11.02 15.29 -6.35
N ILE A 55 10.43 15.72 -5.23
CA ILE A 55 10.74 16.99 -4.58
C ILE A 55 11.26 16.83 -3.15
N GLY A 56 10.76 15.85 -2.40
CA GLY A 56 11.21 15.56 -1.03
C GLY A 56 10.85 16.64 0.00
N ILE A 57 9.85 17.46 -0.27
CA ILE A 57 9.40 18.51 0.64
C ILE A 57 8.01 18.16 1.17
N ASP A 58 7.92 17.86 2.48
CA ASP A 58 6.68 17.57 3.17
C ASP A 58 6.12 18.85 3.82
N ARG A 59 5.53 19.70 2.97
CA ARG A 59 4.89 20.96 3.37
C ARG A 59 3.65 21.21 2.51
N PRO A 60 2.51 21.63 3.12
CA PRO A 60 1.30 21.96 2.36
C PRO A 60 1.48 23.17 1.44
N ASP A 61 0.53 23.32 0.51
CA ASP A 61 0.37 24.49 -0.38
C ASP A 61 1.56 24.76 -1.31
N LEU A 62 2.28 23.71 -1.69
CA LEU A 62 3.36 23.78 -2.68
C LEU A 62 2.91 23.19 -4.01
N SER A 63 3.52 23.65 -5.08
CA SER A 63 3.37 23.09 -6.44
C SER A 63 4.70 23.17 -7.17
N VAL A 64 4.93 22.24 -8.10
CA VAL A 64 6.14 22.22 -8.91
C VAL A 64 5.80 22.13 -10.39
N VAL A 65 6.50 22.89 -11.20
CA VAL A 65 6.50 22.75 -12.66
C VAL A 65 7.89 22.38 -13.12
N LEU A 66 7.98 21.31 -13.92
CA LEU A 66 9.19 20.93 -14.65
C LEU A 66 8.98 21.27 -16.11
N ASP A 67 9.86 22.02 -16.70
CA ASP A 67 9.81 22.41 -18.12
C ASP A 67 10.73 21.52 -18.95
N THR A 68 10.16 20.65 -19.78
CA THR A 68 10.93 19.70 -20.60
C THR A 68 11.74 20.40 -21.71
N ASN A 69 11.39 21.62 -22.09
CA ASN A 69 12.11 22.36 -23.10
C ASN A 69 13.39 23.05 -22.57
N SER A 70 13.30 23.63 -21.37
CA SER A 70 14.44 24.30 -20.74
C SER A 70 15.24 23.40 -19.79
N GLY A 71 14.62 22.32 -19.31
CA GLY A 71 15.16 21.48 -18.24
C GLY A 71 15.02 22.09 -16.84
N GLU A 72 14.34 23.21 -16.71
CA GLU A 72 14.17 23.92 -15.44
C GLU A 72 13.09 23.26 -14.56
N THR A 73 13.32 23.33 -13.26
CA THR A 73 12.34 23.00 -12.23
C THR A 73 12.03 24.26 -11.43
N ILE A 74 10.75 24.60 -11.29
CA ILE A 74 10.28 25.79 -10.58
C ILE A 74 9.38 25.34 -9.43
N LEU A 75 9.73 25.71 -8.21
CA LEU A 75 8.89 25.52 -7.02
C LEU A 75 8.01 26.77 -6.84
N PHE A 76 6.71 26.54 -6.73
CA PHE A 76 5.70 27.55 -6.42
C PHE A 76 5.22 27.37 -4.99
N GLY A 77 5.19 28.47 -4.24
CA GLY A 77 4.73 28.49 -2.86
C GLY A 77 4.96 29.90 -2.25
N ASP A 78 4.56 30.06 -1.02
CA ASP A 78 4.70 31.32 -0.31
C ASP A 78 5.42 31.10 1.02
N ASN A 79 6.23 32.06 1.46
CA ASN A 79 6.83 32.06 2.78
C ASN A 79 5.78 32.37 3.85
N PHE A 80 5.99 31.86 5.05
CA PHE A 80 5.09 32.12 6.18
C PHE A 80 5.12 33.62 6.53
N THR A 81 3.92 34.18 6.77
CA THR A 81 3.77 35.54 7.28
C THR A 81 4.20 35.61 8.75
N LEU A 82 4.43 36.82 9.25
CA LEU A 82 4.77 37.03 10.66
C LEU A 82 3.67 36.48 11.59
N ASP A 83 2.41 36.66 11.22
CA ASP A 83 1.27 36.10 11.96
C ASP A 83 1.32 34.57 12.02
N MET A 84 1.59 33.91 10.90
CA MET A 84 1.74 32.44 10.87
C MET A 84 2.92 31.97 11.74
N ILE A 85 4.03 32.73 11.74
CA ILE A 85 5.19 32.41 12.58
C ILE A 85 4.85 32.51 14.09
N VAL A 86 3.97 33.43 14.49
CA VAL A 86 3.49 33.54 15.88
C VAL A 86 2.78 32.24 16.33
N TRP A 87 2.03 31.61 15.44
CA TRP A 87 1.27 30.39 15.76
C TRP A 87 2.06 29.10 15.57
N LEU A 88 2.91 29.05 14.54
CA LEU A 88 3.58 27.81 14.10
C LEU A 88 5.06 27.76 14.46
N GLY A 89 5.63 28.86 14.95
CA GLY A 89 7.07 29.02 15.16
C GLY A 89 7.82 29.36 13.88
N ALA A 90 9.13 29.56 14.00
CA ALA A 90 10.00 29.83 12.85
C ALA A 90 10.21 28.53 12.03
N LEU A 91 9.62 28.49 10.87
CA LEU A 91 9.75 27.38 9.92
C LEU A 91 10.78 27.72 8.82
N PRO A 92 11.38 26.70 8.15
CA PRO A 92 12.29 26.93 7.04
C PRO A 92 11.65 27.76 5.94
N THR A 93 12.42 28.67 5.34
CA THR A 93 11.96 29.46 4.18
C THR A 93 11.78 28.55 2.95
N LEU A 94 10.99 29.03 1.99
CA LEU A 94 10.75 28.31 0.75
C LEU A 94 12.05 28.09 -0.05
N GLU A 95 12.94 29.08 -0.04
CA GLU A 95 14.27 29.02 -0.66
C GLU A 95 15.14 27.95 0.00
N SER A 96 15.14 27.88 1.33
CA SER A 96 15.88 26.83 2.08
C SER A 96 15.35 25.43 1.82
N LEU A 97 14.03 25.27 1.64
CA LEU A 97 13.43 23.98 1.25
C LEU A 97 13.77 23.62 -0.19
N ALA A 98 13.71 24.59 -1.12
CA ALA A 98 14.08 24.41 -2.52
C ALA A 98 15.54 23.95 -2.68
N GLU A 99 16.46 24.56 -1.91
CA GLU A 99 17.88 24.20 -1.91
C GLU A 99 18.08 22.74 -1.52
N LYS A 100 17.39 22.24 -0.48
CA LYS A 100 17.45 20.85 -0.05
C LYS A 100 16.96 19.86 -1.12
N SER A 101 16.09 20.32 -2.01
CA SER A 101 15.61 19.56 -3.17
C SER A 101 16.47 19.79 -4.43
N GLY A 102 17.46 20.66 -4.38
CA GLY A 102 18.25 21.07 -5.55
C GLY A 102 17.44 21.85 -6.59
N ILE A 103 16.49 22.67 -6.13
CA ILE A 103 15.68 23.55 -6.97
C ILE A 103 16.19 24.99 -6.80
N VAL A 104 16.55 25.63 -7.93
CA VAL A 104 17.11 26.99 -7.92
C VAL A 104 16.00 28.05 -8.07
N HIS A 105 14.95 27.73 -8.82
CA HIS A 105 13.91 28.70 -9.16
C HIS A 105 12.71 28.55 -8.24
N VAL A 106 12.40 29.62 -7.52
CA VAL A 106 11.25 29.74 -6.61
C VAL A 106 10.37 30.89 -7.08
N LYS A 107 9.06 30.70 -7.09
CA LYS A 107 8.08 31.73 -7.44
C LYS A 107 6.89 31.71 -6.47
N PRO A 108 6.27 32.88 -6.21
CA PRO A 108 5.07 32.93 -5.38
C PRO A 108 3.89 32.23 -6.06
N THR A 109 3.00 31.62 -5.26
CA THR A 109 1.83 30.86 -5.75
C THR A 109 0.94 31.69 -6.68
N VAL A 110 0.84 33.00 -6.44
CA VAL A 110 -0.05 33.89 -7.21
C VAL A 110 0.24 33.93 -8.71
N VAL A 111 1.48 33.65 -9.15
CA VAL A 111 1.83 33.67 -10.59
C VAL A 111 1.63 32.32 -11.28
N LEU A 112 1.33 31.24 -10.55
CA LEU A 112 1.22 29.89 -11.11
C LEU A 112 0.06 29.76 -12.12
N ALA A 113 -1.09 30.37 -11.82
CA ALA A 113 -2.25 30.32 -12.71
C ALA A 113 -1.97 30.95 -14.07
N ASP A 114 -1.31 32.10 -14.09
CA ASP A 114 -0.92 32.76 -15.34
C ASP A 114 0.16 31.93 -16.06
N TYR A 115 1.13 31.40 -15.33
CA TYR A 115 2.20 30.59 -15.91
C TYR A 115 1.66 29.34 -16.66
N LEU A 116 0.72 28.61 -16.08
CA LEU A 116 0.11 27.43 -16.71
C LEU A 116 -0.85 27.80 -17.84
N SER A 117 -1.70 28.82 -17.61
CA SER A 117 -2.66 29.28 -18.63
C SER A 117 -1.99 29.85 -19.85
N ASP A 118 -0.92 30.63 -19.70
CA ASP A 118 -0.17 31.22 -20.80
C ASP A 118 0.52 30.12 -21.63
N ALA A 119 1.11 29.11 -20.98
CA ALA A 119 1.68 27.96 -21.68
C ALA A 119 0.64 27.23 -22.55
N LEU A 120 -0.54 26.97 -22.00
CA LEU A 120 -1.64 26.31 -22.70
C LEU A 120 -2.16 27.19 -23.88
N ASN A 121 -2.29 28.50 -23.69
CA ASN A 121 -2.75 29.42 -24.71
C ASN A 121 -1.71 29.60 -25.85
N GLN A 122 -0.43 29.40 -25.56
CA GLN A 122 0.66 29.33 -26.53
C GLN A 122 0.76 27.96 -27.24
N GLY A 123 -0.12 27.04 -26.95
CA GLY A 123 -0.17 25.70 -27.55
C GLY A 123 0.82 24.69 -26.95
N ARG A 124 1.46 25.01 -25.83
CA ARG A 124 2.31 24.05 -25.12
C ARG A 124 1.46 22.99 -24.40
N ASN A 125 1.94 21.79 -24.33
CA ASN A 125 1.32 20.75 -23.50
C ASN A 125 1.57 21.03 -22.01
N VAL A 126 0.59 20.68 -21.18
CA VAL A 126 0.75 20.57 -19.73
C VAL A 126 0.35 19.16 -19.35
N HIS A 127 1.28 18.42 -18.77
CA HIS A 127 1.11 17.02 -18.35
C HIS A 127 0.84 16.97 -16.84
N ILE A 128 -0.23 16.31 -16.43
CA ILE A 128 -0.53 16.03 -15.03
C ILE A 128 -0.77 14.54 -14.83
N LEU A 129 -0.60 14.10 -13.58
CA LEU A 129 -1.11 12.80 -13.13
C LEU A 129 -2.61 12.91 -12.77
N PRO A 130 -3.38 11.83 -12.78
CA PRO A 130 -4.78 11.87 -12.38
C PRO A 130 -4.90 12.28 -10.90
N PRO A 131 -5.56 13.41 -10.58
CA PRO A 131 -5.71 13.83 -9.20
C PRO A 131 -6.75 12.95 -8.49
N TYR A 132 -6.39 12.39 -7.33
CA TYR A 132 -7.28 11.58 -6.49
C TYR A 132 -8.04 12.40 -5.45
N ARG A 133 -7.56 13.61 -5.10
CA ARG A 133 -8.24 14.54 -4.18
C ARG A 133 -9.12 15.51 -4.93
N ALA A 134 -10.35 15.70 -4.47
CA ALA A 134 -11.30 16.66 -5.05
C ALA A 134 -10.75 18.10 -5.01
N GLU A 135 -10.05 18.47 -3.94
CA GLU A 135 -9.40 19.77 -3.78
C GLU A 135 -8.38 20.04 -4.90
N ASN A 136 -7.58 19.03 -5.25
CA ASN A 136 -6.59 19.16 -6.34
C ASN A 136 -7.27 19.26 -7.71
N MET A 137 -8.40 18.55 -7.94
CA MET A 137 -9.21 18.70 -9.17
C MET A 137 -9.71 20.12 -9.34
N LEU A 138 -10.26 20.71 -8.27
CA LEU A 138 -10.75 22.09 -8.28
C LEU A 138 -9.61 23.09 -8.45
N LEU A 139 -8.49 22.89 -7.76
CA LEU A 139 -7.32 23.73 -7.81
C LEU A 139 -6.71 23.78 -9.21
N ILE A 140 -6.53 22.64 -9.85
CA ILE A 140 -5.98 22.56 -11.21
C ILE A 140 -6.90 23.31 -12.17
N ASN A 141 -8.22 23.08 -12.11
CA ASN A 141 -9.17 23.82 -12.95
C ASN A 141 -9.12 25.34 -12.71
N ASP A 142 -8.94 25.78 -11.45
CA ASP A 142 -8.79 27.21 -11.15
C ASP A 142 -7.50 27.79 -11.75
N TYR A 143 -6.40 27.05 -11.69
CA TYR A 143 -5.12 27.49 -12.29
C TYR A 143 -5.17 27.59 -13.80
N ILE A 144 -5.97 26.76 -14.48
CA ILE A 144 -6.06 26.77 -15.95
C ILE A 144 -7.33 27.45 -16.47
N LYS A 145 -8.10 28.14 -15.63
CA LYS A 145 -9.40 28.74 -16.00
C LYS A 145 -9.34 29.78 -17.12
N LYS A 146 -8.17 30.37 -17.37
CA LYS A 146 -7.93 31.29 -18.51
C LYS A 146 -7.66 30.55 -19.81
N SER A 147 -7.52 29.23 -19.80
CA SER A 147 -7.46 28.35 -20.95
C SER A 147 -8.85 27.73 -21.21
N ASN A 148 -9.07 27.20 -22.39
CA ASN A 148 -10.32 26.51 -22.74
C ASN A 148 -10.23 25.00 -22.44
N LYS A 149 -9.44 24.58 -21.44
CA LYS A 149 -9.23 23.18 -21.09
C LYS A 149 -9.73 22.86 -19.68
N SER A 150 -9.98 21.57 -19.43
CA SER A 150 -10.23 21.01 -18.11
C SER A 150 -9.07 20.12 -17.69
N TYR A 151 -8.94 19.83 -16.39
CA TYR A 151 -7.86 18.97 -15.88
C TYR A 151 -7.86 17.58 -16.53
N GLN A 152 -9.02 17.02 -16.86
CA GLN A 152 -9.12 15.70 -17.51
C GLN A 152 -8.37 15.64 -18.85
N GLN A 153 -8.32 16.76 -19.57
CA GLN A 153 -7.61 16.87 -20.85
C GLN A 153 -6.09 17.00 -20.70
N LEU A 154 -5.62 17.24 -19.48
CA LEU A 154 -4.20 17.36 -19.15
C LEU A 154 -3.61 16.05 -18.62
N ILE A 155 -4.45 15.09 -18.21
CA ILE A 155 -3.99 13.79 -17.74
C ILE A 155 -3.19 13.10 -18.84
N SER A 156 -1.93 12.77 -18.55
CA SER A 156 -0.97 12.27 -19.52
C SER A 156 -0.61 10.82 -19.25
N GLU A 157 -1.04 9.91 -20.10
CA GLU A 157 -0.66 8.49 -20.03
C GLU A 157 0.86 8.33 -20.13
N GLU A 158 1.54 9.15 -20.94
CA GLU A 158 2.99 9.13 -21.04
C GLU A 158 3.65 9.43 -19.67
N LEU A 159 3.18 10.49 -18.99
CA LEU A 159 3.67 10.83 -17.64
C LEU A 159 3.40 9.69 -16.65
N ILE A 160 2.19 9.12 -16.66
CA ILE A 160 1.83 7.97 -15.82
C ILE A 160 2.83 6.83 -16.00
N ARG A 161 3.11 6.43 -17.25
CA ARG A 161 4.05 5.33 -17.56
C ARG A 161 5.47 5.62 -17.09
N GLN A 162 5.95 6.86 -17.22
CA GLN A 162 7.30 7.25 -16.76
C GLN A 162 7.39 7.24 -15.23
N VAL A 163 6.37 7.74 -14.54
CA VAL A 163 6.31 7.71 -13.06
C VAL A 163 6.26 6.27 -12.55
N VAL A 164 5.41 5.43 -13.14
CA VAL A 164 5.33 4.01 -12.77
C VAL A 164 6.66 3.30 -13.00
N ALA A 165 7.31 3.52 -14.13
CA ALA A 165 8.61 2.90 -14.44
C ALA A 165 9.68 3.30 -13.41
N GLN A 166 9.73 4.57 -13.00
CA GLN A 166 10.71 5.04 -12.01
C GLN A 166 10.40 4.54 -10.61
N ARG A 167 9.17 4.71 -10.11
CA ARG A 167 8.79 4.37 -8.74
C ARG A 167 8.70 2.86 -8.50
N SER A 168 8.51 2.05 -9.55
CA SER A 168 8.49 0.58 -9.40
C SER A 168 9.85 0.03 -8.97
N ILE A 169 10.96 0.62 -9.43
CA ILE A 169 12.32 0.20 -9.09
C ILE A 169 12.82 1.04 -7.92
N LYS A 170 12.90 0.44 -6.74
CA LYS A 170 13.33 1.11 -5.51
C LYS A 170 14.85 1.27 -5.47
N ASP A 171 15.32 2.47 -5.20
CA ASP A 171 16.75 2.71 -4.94
C ASP A 171 17.14 2.32 -3.50
N ALA A 172 18.42 2.39 -3.19
CA ALA A 172 18.94 1.97 -1.88
C ALA A 172 18.40 2.81 -0.71
N TYR A 173 18.09 4.07 -0.93
CA TYR A 173 17.51 4.94 0.10
C TYR A 173 16.04 4.60 0.37
N GLU A 174 15.27 4.34 -0.70
CA GLU A 174 13.89 3.89 -0.60
C GLU A 174 13.81 2.55 0.14
N ILE A 175 14.69 1.59 -0.22
CA ILE A 175 14.75 0.29 0.45
C ILE A 175 15.07 0.46 1.95
N GLN A 176 15.98 1.38 2.33
CA GLN A 176 16.30 1.61 3.73
C GLN A 176 15.11 2.21 4.50
N GLU A 177 14.40 3.20 3.92
CA GLU A 177 13.18 3.75 4.51
C GLU A 177 12.11 2.67 4.70
N MET A 178 11.94 1.77 3.74
CA MET A 178 11.00 0.64 3.85
C MET A 178 11.43 -0.37 4.91
N ILE A 179 12.73 -0.64 5.06
CA ILE A 179 13.26 -1.47 6.15
C ILE A 179 12.92 -0.85 7.51
N ASP A 180 13.08 0.47 7.65
CA ASP A 180 12.76 1.18 8.89
C ASP A 180 11.25 1.11 9.19
N ALA A 181 10.39 1.30 8.17
CA ALA A 181 8.94 1.16 8.28
C ALA A 181 8.53 -0.26 8.74
N VAL A 182 9.08 -1.30 8.10
CA VAL A 182 8.83 -2.71 8.47
C VAL A 182 9.33 -3.01 9.89
N ASN A 183 10.47 -2.46 10.29
CA ASN A 183 10.99 -2.65 11.65
C ASN A 183 10.09 -2.01 12.72
N ILE A 184 9.47 -0.85 12.43
CA ILE A 184 8.47 -0.25 13.32
C ILE A 184 7.21 -1.13 13.34
N SER A 185 6.73 -1.56 12.17
CA SER A 185 5.58 -2.46 12.04
C SER A 185 5.79 -3.76 12.83
N GLY A 186 6.99 -4.33 12.77
CA GLY A 186 7.35 -5.51 13.55
C GLY A 186 7.23 -5.31 15.07
N LYS A 187 7.66 -4.14 15.59
CA LYS A 187 7.45 -3.78 17.00
C LYS A 187 5.96 -3.69 17.35
N MET A 188 5.14 -3.16 16.46
CA MET A 188 3.69 -3.05 16.65
C MET A 188 3.06 -4.44 16.76
N HIS A 189 3.40 -5.38 15.85
CA HIS A 189 2.87 -6.74 15.84
C HIS A 189 3.31 -7.53 17.08
N VAL A 190 4.58 -7.49 17.45
CA VAL A 190 5.09 -8.16 18.65
C VAL A 190 4.39 -7.63 19.91
N ALA A 191 4.22 -6.30 20.02
CA ALA A 191 3.52 -5.71 21.15
C ALA A 191 2.06 -6.12 21.22
N ALA A 192 1.36 -6.17 20.09
CA ALA A 192 -0.04 -6.65 20.02
C ALA A 192 -0.14 -8.11 20.47
N MET A 193 0.76 -8.99 19.99
CA MET A 193 0.81 -10.40 20.40
C MET A 193 1.01 -10.55 21.92
N ILE A 194 1.95 -9.81 22.51
CA ILE A 194 2.26 -9.88 23.95
C ILE A 194 1.09 -9.33 24.78
N ALA A 195 0.49 -8.21 24.36
CA ALA A 195 -0.50 -7.49 25.16
C ALA A 195 -1.90 -8.12 25.12
N ALA A 196 -2.26 -8.81 24.05
CA ALA A 196 -3.62 -9.32 23.84
C ALA A 196 -4.05 -10.29 24.96
N LYS A 197 -5.22 -10.03 25.56
CA LYS A 197 -5.80 -10.85 26.63
C LYS A 197 -7.30 -10.97 26.47
N ALA A 198 -7.87 -12.09 26.86
CA ALA A 198 -9.32 -12.25 26.93
C ALA A 198 -9.95 -11.14 27.78
N GLY A 199 -11.02 -10.56 27.29
CA GLY A 199 -11.73 -9.46 27.96
C GLY A 199 -11.34 -8.07 27.47
N MET A 200 -10.18 -7.86 26.81
CA MET A 200 -9.83 -6.61 26.15
C MET A 200 -10.74 -6.35 24.95
N PHE A 201 -10.88 -5.08 24.59
CA PHE A 201 -11.50 -4.67 23.33
C PHE A 201 -10.44 -4.44 22.24
N GLU A 202 -10.83 -4.59 21.00
CA GLU A 202 -9.96 -4.35 19.84
C GLU A 202 -9.34 -2.94 19.84
N TYR A 203 -10.11 -1.89 20.26
CA TYR A 203 -9.59 -0.52 20.35
C TYR A 203 -8.45 -0.35 21.35
N GLU A 204 -8.33 -1.20 22.38
CA GLU A 204 -7.23 -1.11 23.36
C GLU A 204 -5.90 -1.55 22.70
N LEU A 205 -5.94 -2.61 21.88
CA LEU A 205 -4.77 -3.04 21.10
C LEU A 205 -4.48 -2.07 19.94
N THR A 206 -5.52 -1.55 19.28
CA THR A 206 -5.38 -0.54 18.21
C THR A 206 -4.64 0.70 18.74
N GLY A 207 -5.08 1.24 19.88
CA GLY A 207 -4.39 2.38 20.51
C GLY A 207 -2.94 2.09 20.89
N LEU A 208 -2.63 0.85 21.33
CA LEU A 208 -1.26 0.43 21.61
C LEU A 208 -0.39 0.46 20.34
N VAL A 209 -0.84 -0.14 19.23
CA VAL A 209 -0.03 -0.25 18.02
C VAL A 209 0.14 1.11 17.34
N GLU A 210 -0.89 1.96 17.30
CA GLU A 210 -0.79 3.34 16.81
C GLU A 210 0.18 4.17 17.66
N GLY A 211 0.14 4.02 18.99
CA GLY A 211 1.08 4.68 19.91
C GLY A 211 2.53 4.27 19.66
N ILE A 212 2.80 3.01 19.28
CA ILE A 212 4.14 2.55 18.91
C ILE A 212 4.61 3.18 17.60
N SER A 213 3.75 3.24 16.58
CA SER A 213 4.08 3.91 15.32
C SER A 213 4.49 5.36 15.55
N VAL A 214 3.64 6.14 16.23
CA VAL A 214 3.92 7.55 16.54
C VAL A 214 5.15 7.72 17.43
N GLY A 215 5.32 6.85 18.42
CA GLY A 215 6.46 6.89 19.35
C GLY A 215 7.81 6.55 18.69
N ASN A 216 7.81 5.97 17.49
CA ASN A 216 9.00 5.73 16.68
C ASN A 216 9.19 6.76 15.54
N GLY A 217 8.42 7.86 15.54
CA GLY A 217 8.53 8.96 14.57
C GLY A 217 7.82 8.72 13.25
N GLY A 218 7.06 7.64 13.12
CA GLY A 218 6.23 7.33 11.97
C GLY A 218 4.76 7.71 12.16
N ARG A 219 3.95 7.24 11.24
CA ARG A 219 2.48 7.23 11.30
C ARG A 219 2.00 5.87 10.80
N ILE A 220 0.75 5.54 11.05
CA ILE A 220 0.16 4.35 10.42
C ILE A 220 0.14 4.52 8.91
N SER A 221 0.56 3.48 8.16
CA SER A 221 0.56 3.49 6.69
C SER A 221 -0.85 3.49 6.11
N TYR A 222 -1.78 2.89 6.82
CA TYR A 222 -3.21 2.76 6.51
C TYR A 222 -4.01 2.56 7.80
N PRO A 223 -5.34 2.78 7.78
CA PRO A 223 -6.17 2.52 8.96
C PRO A 223 -5.97 1.10 9.47
N VAL A 224 -5.63 0.97 10.75
CA VAL A 224 -5.36 -0.32 11.39
C VAL A 224 -6.51 -1.29 11.18
N ILE A 225 -6.22 -2.51 10.72
CA ILE A 225 -7.14 -3.64 10.72
C ILE A 225 -6.72 -4.54 11.87
N LEU A 226 -7.42 -4.49 12.99
CA LEU A 226 -7.19 -5.35 14.14
C LEU A 226 -8.53 -5.89 14.62
N THR A 227 -8.75 -7.19 14.40
CA THR A 227 -10.10 -7.73 14.56
C THR A 227 -10.11 -9.18 15.01
N THR A 228 -11.13 -9.52 15.80
CA THR A 228 -11.52 -10.90 16.13
C THR A 228 -12.42 -11.53 15.05
N GLN A 229 -12.80 -10.73 14.03
CA GLN A 229 -13.60 -11.16 12.89
C GLN A 229 -12.76 -11.15 11.61
N GLY A 230 -11.67 -11.94 11.58
CA GLY A 230 -10.71 -12.00 10.49
C GLY A 230 -11.30 -12.33 9.12
N GLN A 231 -12.53 -12.83 9.03
CA GLN A 231 -13.27 -13.02 7.79
C GLN A 231 -13.77 -11.70 7.18
N THR A 232 -13.72 -10.57 7.90
CA THR A 232 -13.98 -9.23 7.41
C THR A 232 -12.66 -8.59 7.03
N LEU A 233 -12.31 -8.62 5.75
CA LEU A 233 -10.96 -8.33 5.24
C LEU A 233 -10.46 -6.92 5.59
N HIS A 234 -11.33 -5.90 5.59
CA HIS A 234 -11.01 -4.51 5.94
C HIS A 234 -11.93 -4.03 7.07
N ASN A 235 -11.80 -4.63 8.27
CA ASN A 235 -12.61 -4.24 9.42
C ASN A 235 -11.98 -3.07 10.16
N HIS A 236 -12.61 -1.91 10.09
CA HIS A 236 -12.23 -0.68 10.81
C HIS A 236 -13.12 -0.40 12.03
N SER A 237 -13.92 -1.38 12.48
CA SER A 237 -14.66 -1.29 13.73
C SER A 237 -13.88 -2.01 14.82
N TYR A 238 -13.50 -1.29 15.86
CA TYR A 238 -12.68 -1.82 16.96
C TYR A 238 -13.51 -2.14 18.22
N SER A 239 -14.79 -2.40 18.07
CA SER A 239 -15.70 -2.67 19.20
C SER A 239 -15.74 -4.12 19.63
N GLY A 240 -15.09 -5.03 18.90
CA GLY A 240 -15.02 -6.44 19.23
C GLY A 240 -14.28 -6.69 20.54
N LYS A 241 -14.73 -7.71 21.29
CA LYS A 241 -14.11 -8.12 22.54
C LYS A 241 -13.34 -9.42 22.33
N LEU A 242 -12.07 -9.42 22.72
CA LEU A 242 -11.22 -10.61 22.66
C LEU A 242 -11.76 -11.69 23.60
N LYS A 243 -11.92 -12.90 23.08
CA LYS A 243 -12.44 -14.06 23.83
C LYS A 243 -11.41 -15.15 23.91
N GLU A 244 -11.36 -15.85 25.04
CA GLU A 244 -10.55 -17.06 25.17
C GLU A 244 -10.92 -18.07 24.06
N GLY A 245 -9.92 -18.68 23.43
CA GLY A 245 -10.09 -19.58 22.29
C GLY A 245 -10.31 -18.89 20.94
N GLY A 246 -10.42 -17.54 20.91
CA GLY A 246 -10.54 -16.78 19.67
C GLY A 246 -9.19 -16.49 19.01
N LEU A 247 -9.25 -16.02 17.76
CA LEU A 247 -8.12 -15.46 17.00
C LEU A 247 -8.22 -13.94 16.95
N VAL A 248 -7.08 -13.28 16.82
CA VAL A 248 -6.95 -11.88 16.40
C VAL A 248 -6.17 -11.88 15.10
N LEU A 249 -6.74 -11.27 14.06
CA LEU A 249 -6.05 -10.92 12.84
C LEU A 249 -5.68 -9.45 12.96
N GLY A 250 -4.38 -9.16 12.91
CA GLY A 250 -3.82 -7.82 12.88
C GLY A 250 -3.13 -7.59 11.55
N ASP A 251 -3.61 -6.61 10.81
CA ASP A 251 -3.06 -6.17 9.52
C ASP A 251 -2.87 -4.66 9.62
N PHE A 252 -1.62 -4.27 9.83
CA PHE A 252 -1.25 -2.89 10.05
C PHE A 252 0.26 -2.69 9.90
N GLY A 253 0.62 -1.48 9.52
CA GLY A 253 1.99 -1.06 9.37
C GLY A 253 2.21 0.41 9.71
N SER A 254 3.46 0.80 9.75
CA SER A 254 3.92 2.16 9.97
C SER A 254 4.53 2.74 8.70
N GLU A 255 4.34 4.03 8.45
CA GLU A 255 5.24 4.77 7.58
C GLU A 255 6.58 5.02 8.32
N SER A 256 7.67 5.09 7.57
CA SER A 256 8.92 5.69 8.01
C SER A 256 8.79 7.21 8.14
N ALA A 257 9.81 7.89 8.64
CA ALA A 257 9.83 9.36 8.63
C ALA A 257 9.91 9.95 7.22
N GLY A 258 10.32 9.17 6.22
CA GLY A 258 10.29 9.52 4.80
C GLY A 258 8.99 9.15 4.09
N HIS A 259 7.96 8.72 4.82
CA HIS A 259 6.64 8.30 4.34
C HIS A 259 6.63 7.00 3.52
N TYR A 260 7.67 6.18 3.56
CA TYR A 260 7.64 4.85 2.97
C TYR A 260 6.87 3.89 3.87
N ALA A 261 5.99 3.11 3.27
CA ALA A 261 5.07 2.24 3.97
C ALA A 261 5.68 0.88 4.35
N GLY A 262 5.29 0.36 5.50
CA GLY A 262 5.34 -1.05 5.85
C GLY A 262 3.93 -1.61 5.85
N ASP A 263 3.79 -2.88 5.46
CA ASP A 263 2.53 -3.60 5.38
C ASP A 263 2.73 -5.03 5.87
N ILE A 264 2.18 -5.36 7.03
CA ILE A 264 2.40 -6.65 7.69
C ILE A 264 1.10 -7.18 8.26
N THR A 265 0.80 -8.43 7.98
CA THR A 265 -0.29 -9.14 8.66
C THR A 265 0.23 -10.27 9.53
N ARG A 266 -0.29 -10.36 10.76
CA ARG A 266 -0.11 -11.50 11.65
C ARG A 266 -1.45 -11.91 12.28
N THR A 267 -1.70 -13.22 12.32
CA THR A 267 -2.83 -13.80 13.06
C THR A 267 -2.30 -14.56 14.26
N PHE A 268 -2.91 -14.37 15.42
CA PHE A 268 -2.47 -15.01 16.65
C PHE A 268 -3.65 -15.37 17.57
N PRO A 269 -3.51 -16.38 18.45
CA PRO A 269 -4.58 -16.77 19.37
C PRO A 269 -4.68 -15.79 20.53
N VAL A 270 -5.90 -15.57 21.06
CA VAL A 270 -6.10 -14.86 22.33
C VAL A 270 -5.61 -15.72 23.50
N SER A 271 -5.75 -17.02 23.38
CA SER A 271 -5.20 -18.02 24.32
C SER A 271 -3.67 -18.12 24.23
N LYS A 272 -3.03 -18.89 25.11
CA LYS A 272 -1.59 -19.15 25.05
C LYS A 272 -1.15 -19.94 23.82
N SER A 273 -2.05 -20.75 23.26
CA SER A 273 -1.76 -21.59 22.11
C SER A 273 -2.96 -21.65 21.16
N PHE A 274 -2.66 -21.96 19.91
CA PHE A 274 -3.68 -22.26 18.90
C PHE A 274 -4.41 -23.57 19.24
N SER A 275 -5.71 -23.66 18.98
CA SER A 275 -6.43 -24.94 18.96
C SER A 275 -5.96 -25.80 17.78
N SER A 276 -6.27 -27.10 17.76
CA SER A 276 -5.93 -27.98 16.64
C SER A 276 -6.48 -27.47 15.31
N MET A 277 -7.74 -27.08 15.27
CA MET A 277 -8.38 -26.51 14.08
C MET A 277 -7.69 -25.20 13.60
N GLN A 278 -7.28 -24.36 14.54
CA GLN A 278 -6.55 -23.13 14.21
C GLN A 278 -5.16 -23.42 13.66
N ARG A 279 -4.45 -24.40 14.22
CA ARG A 279 -3.14 -24.86 13.72
C ARG A 279 -3.25 -25.36 12.29
N ASP A 280 -4.20 -26.24 12.02
CA ASP A 280 -4.38 -26.84 10.70
C ASP A 280 -4.53 -25.76 9.61
N ILE A 281 -5.37 -24.77 9.84
CA ILE A 281 -5.57 -23.65 8.89
C ILE A 281 -4.36 -22.70 8.85
N TYR A 282 -3.78 -22.38 10.01
CA TYR A 282 -2.62 -21.50 10.11
C TYR A 282 -1.41 -22.06 9.38
N GLU A 283 -1.14 -23.37 9.51
CA GLU A 283 -0.03 -24.06 8.85
C GLU A 283 -0.19 -24.04 7.32
N ILE A 284 -1.41 -24.18 6.79
CA ILE A 284 -1.66 -24.06 5.35
C ILE A 284 -1.30 -22.65 4.85
N VAL A 285 -1.73 -21.61 5.58
CA VAL A 285 -1.45 -20.21 5.20
C VAL A 285 0.04 -19.92 5.30
N LEU A 286 0.71 -20.32 6.37
CA LEU A 286 2.14 -20.13 6.60
C LEU A 286 2.99 -20.84 5.52
N ASP A 287 2.68 -22.10 5.25
CA ASP A 287 3.37 -22.87 4.20
C ASP A 287 3.19 -22.25 2.82
N THR A 288 1.98 -21.74 2.55
CA THR A 288 1.67 -21.05 1.30
C THR A 288 2.47 -19.75 1.17
N GLU A 289 2.55 -18.94 2.23
CA GLU A 289 3.32 -17.69 2.24
C GLU A 289 4.81 -17.96 2.02
N ILE A 290 5.39 -18.91 2.75
CA ILE A 290 6.80 -19.31 2.61
C ILE A 290 7.09 -19.81 1.19
N LYS A 291 6.26 -20.67 0.63
CA LYS A 291 6.42 -21.19 -0.74
C LYS A 291 6.26 -20.10 -1.79
N ALA A 292 5.34 -19.15 -1.60
CA ALA A 292 5.16 -18.02 -2.51
C ALA A 292 6.39 -17.11 -2.51
N ILE A 293 6.91 -16.75 -1.34
CA ILE A 293 8.14 -15.95 -1.20
C ILE A 293 9.31 -16.63 -1.89
N HIS A 294 9.49 -17.94 -1.71
CA HIS A 294 10.61 -18.67 -2.33
C HIS A 294 10.57 -18.70 -3.87
N GLN A 295 9.41 -18.46 -4.50
CA GLN A 295 9.29 -18.38 -5.95
C GLN A 295 9.67 -16.99 -6.51
N ILE A 296 9.77 -15.96 -5.66
CA ILE A 296 10.02 -14.58 -6.08
C ILE A 296 11.45 -14.46 -6.61
N LYS A 297 11.55 -14.08 -7.88
CA LYS A 297 12.80 -13.71 -8.57
C LYS A 297 12.46 -12.93 -9.84
N PRO A 298 13.42 -12.20 -10.42
CA PRO A 298 13.21 -11.50 -11.70
C PRO A 298 12.72 -12.44 -12.81
N GLY A 299 11.79 -11.95 -13.62
CA GLY A 299 11.24 -12.65 -14.78
C GLY A 299 10.06 -13.59 -14.52
N ILE A 300 9.78 -13.93 -13.26
CA ILE A 300 8.58 -14.72 -12.90
C ILE A 300 7.35 -13.82 -12.89
N SER A 301 6.23 -14.29 -13.45
CA SER A 301 4.94 -13.61 -13.36
C SER A 301 4.38 -13.73 -11.95
N TYR A 302 3.98 -12.60 -11.34
CA TYR A 302 3.38 -12.64 -10.02
C TYR A 302 1.99 -13.29 -10.02
N LYS A 303 1.28 -13.22 -11.16
CA LYS A 303 0.06 -14.01 -11.38
C LYS A 303 0.29 -15.52 -11.27
N ASP A 304 1.43 -16.02 -11.76
CA ASP A 304 1.75 -17.44 -11.65
C ASP A 304 2.04 -17.85 -10.20
N ILE A 305 2.71 -16.97 -9.44
CA ILE A 305 2.91 -17.18 -7.99
C ILE A 305 1.58 -17.18 -7.27
N HIS A 306 0.65 -16.26 -7.60
CA HIS A 306 -0.69 -16.25 -7.03
C HIS A 306 -1.47 -17.53 -7.32
N LEU A 307 -1.43 -18.03 -8.56
CA LEU A 307 -2.11 -19.29 -8.92
C LEU A 307 -1.49 -20.49 -8.18
N GLN A 308 -0.18 -20.50 -7.98
CA GLN A 308 0.48 -21.53 -7.18
C GLN A 308 0.10 -21.43 -5.71
N ALA A 309 -0.04 -20.22 -5.14
CA ALA A 309 -0.55 -20.02 -3.78
C ALA A 309 -2.00 -20.52 -3.64
N ALA A 310 -2.87 -20.23 -4.61
CA ALA A 310 -4.23 -20.76 -4.66
C ALA A 310 -4.23 -22.31 -4.73
N LEU A 311 -3.30 -22.90 -5.46
CA LEU A 311 -3.13 -24.35 -5.53
C LEU A 311 -2.71 -24.93 -4.19
N ASN A 312 -1.70 -24.37 -3.53
CA ASN A 312 -1.24 -24.82 -2.22
C ASN A 312 -2.36 -24.75 -1.16
N ILE A 313 -3.14 -23.67 -1.16
CA ILE A 313 -4.32 -23.52 -0.27
C ILE A 313 -5.34 -24.63 -0.59
N THR A 314 -5.64 -24.86 -1.86
CA THR A 314 -6.60 -25.88 -2.29
C THR A 314 -6.16 -27.26 -1.86
N GLU A 315 -4.89 -27.63 -2.05
CA GLU A 315 -4.32 -28.92 -1.60
C GLU A 315 -4.44 -29.10 -0.09
N GLY A 316 -4.11 -28.07 0.69
CA GLY A 316 -4.27 -28.10 2.15
C GLY A 316 -5.74 -28.27 2.57
N LEU A 317 -6.67 -27.57 1.93
CA LEU A 317 -8.11 -27.70 2.21
C LEU A 317 -8.68 -29.05 1.79
N ILE A 318 -8.13 -29.69 0.74
CA ILE A 318 -8.47 -31.07 0.37
C ILE A 318 -8.00 -32.05 1.45
N GLN A 319 -6.80 -31.88 1.99
CA GLN A 319 -6.29 -32.73 3.09
C GLN A 319 -7.17 -32.63 4.34
N LEU A 320 -7.75 -31.47 4.62
CA LEU A 320 -8.71 -31.26 5.71
C LEU A 320 -10.14 -31.72 5.37
N GLY A 321 -10.38 -32.17 4.13
CA GLY A 321 -11.70 -32.59 3.64
C GLY A 321 -12.70 -31.46 3.45
N LEU A 322 -12.25 -30.20 3.39
CA LEU A 322 -13.08 -29.02 3.10
C LEU A 322 -13.28 -28.82 1.61
N MET A 323 -12.32 -29.29 0.80
CA MET A 323 -12.38 -29.37 -0.64
C MET A 323 -12.14 -30.81 -1.10
N LYS A 324 -12.40 -31.09 -2.38
CA LYS A 324 -12.28 -32.40 -3.01
C LYS A 324 -11.92 -32.30 -4.50
N GLY A 325 -11.61 -33.42 -5.13
CA GLY A 325 -11.32 -33.50 -6.57
C GLY A 325 -9.87 -33.14 -6.92
N ASN A 326 -9.62 -32.84 -8.20
CA ASN A 326 -8.30 -32.44 -8.65
C ASN A 326 -8.04 -30.97 -8.27
N PRO A 327 -6.93 -30.65 -7.59
CA PRO A 327 -6.67 -29.29 -7.12
C PRO A 327 -6.44 -28.29 -8.25
N GLN A 328 -5.82 -28.69 -9.38
CA GLN A 328 -5.60 -27.84 -10.54
C GLN A 328 -6.94 -27.47 -11.21
N ASP A 329 -7.84 -28.43 -11.36
CA ASP A 329 -9.18 -28.19 -11.92
C ASP A 329 -10.01 -27.30 -10.99
N ALA A 330 -9.89 -27.48 -9.67
CA ALA A 330 -10.56 -26.65 -8.67
C ALA A 330 -10.10 -25.19 -8.75
N VAL A 331 -8.78 -24.93 -8.89
CA VAL A 331 -8.24 -23.59 -9.06
C VAL A 331 -8.68 -22.99 -10.39
N ALA A 332 -8.64 -23.75 -11.49
CA ALA A 332 -9.09 -23.31 -12.80
C ALA A 332 -10.58 -22.90 -12.80
N ALA A 333 -11.42 -23.65 -12.08
CA ALA A 333 -12.83 -23.35 -11.87
C ALA A 333 -13.08 -22.16 -10.90
N GLY A 334 -12.05 -21.68 -10.18
CA GLY A 334 -12.15 -20.60 -9.20
C GLY A 334 -12.70 -21.06 -7.84
N ALA A 335 -12.75 -22.36 -7.55
CA ALA A 335 -13.31 -22.91 -6.31
C ALA A 335 -12.54 -22.45 -5.05
N HIS A 336 -11.22 -22.23 -5.16
CA HIS A 336 -10.38 -21.69 -4.09
C HIS A 336 -10.86 -20.32 -3.56
N ALA A 337 -11.52 -19.53 -4.40
CA ALA A 337 -11.95 -18.18 -4.05
C ALA A 337 -13.05 -18.12 -2.99
N LEU A 338 -13.71 -19.25 -2.66
CA LEU A 338 -14.58 -19.34 -1.49
C LEU A 338 -13.81 -19.06 -0.20
N PHE A 339 -12.52 -19.46 -0.16
CA PHE A 339 -11.66 -19.37 1.02
C PHE A 339 -10.56 -18.32 0.87
N PHE A 340 -10.09 -18.06 -0.35
CA PHE A 340 -9.05 -17.09 -0.69
C PHE A 340 -9.55 -16.12 -1.78
N PRO A 341 -10.36 -15.10 -1.41
CA PRO A 341 -11.07 -14.25 -2.38
C PRO A 341 -10.31 -13.03 -2.88
N HIS A 342 -9.05 -12.82 -2.49
CA HIS A 342 -8.24 -11.64 -2.84
C HIS A 342 -6.93 -12.00 -3.55
N GLY A 343 -6.20 -10.98 -3.99
CA GLY A 343 -4.87 -11.14 -4.59
C GLY A 343 -3.81 -11.58 -3.58
N LEU A 344 -2.75 -12.22 -4.05
CA LEU A 344 -1.62 -12.62 -3.19
C LEU A 344 -0.80 -11.42 -2.68
N GLY A 345 -0.92 -10.26 -3.32
CA GLY A 345 -0.20 -9.05 -2.92
C GLY A 345 -0.19 -7.98 -4.01
N HIS A 346 0.54 -6.92 -3.73
CA HIS A 346 0.63 -5.70 -4.51
C HIS A 346 2.03 -5.06 -4.41
N MET A 347 2.30 -4.07 -5.25
CA MET A 347 3.47 -3.20 -5.07
C MET A 347 3.30 -2.35 -3.82
N ILE A 348 4.41 -2.09 -3.12
CA ILE A 348 4.46 -1.22 -1.94
C ILE A 348 5.66 -0.26 -2.04
N GLY A 349 5.51 0.95 -1.50
CA GLY A 349 6.54 1.99 -1.56
C GLY A 349 6.17 3.21 -0.71
N LEU A 350 6.11 4.39 -1.34
CA LEU A 350 5.56 5.61 -0.70
C LEU A 350 4.07 5.49 -0.39
N ASP A 351 3.37 4.62 -1.09
CA ASP A 351 1.99 4.27 -0.78
C ASP A 351 1.95 2.78 -0.41
N VAL A 352 1.04 2.39 0.48
CA VAL A 352 0.85 0.99 0.84
C VAL A 352 0.46 0.16 -0.38
N HIS A 353 -0.52 0.61 -1.17
CA HIS A 353 -0.74 0.17 -2.53
C HIS A 353 -0.03 1.15 -3.48
N ASP A 354 1.22 0.87 -3.79
CA ASP A 354 2.07 1.86 -4.46
C ASP A 354 1.51 2.26 -5.82
N MET A 355 1.31 3.58 -6.00
CA MET A 355 0.78 4.20 -7.24
C MET A 355 -0.62 3.71 -7.66
N GLU A 356 -1.47 3.23 -6.74
CA GLU A 356 -2.81 2.73 -7.10
C GLU A 356 -3.69 3.82 -7.74
N ASP A 357 -3.48 5.08 -7.38
CA ASP A 357 -4.13 6.26 -7.95
C ASP A 357 -3.87 6.43 -9.46
N LEU A 358 -2.75 5.90 -9.97
CA LEU A 358 -2.42 5.89 -11.40
C LEU A 358 -3.13 4.77 -12.17
N GLY A 359 -3.72 3.80 -11.46
CA GLY A 359 -4.47 2.69 -11.99
C GLY A 359 -3.68 1.39 -12.10
N GLU A 360 -4.28 0.30 -11.61
CA GLU A 360 -3.66 -1.04 -11.59
C GLU A 360 -3.20 -1.53 -12.97
N ALA A 361 -3.87 -1.09 -14.06
CA ALA A 361 -3.50 -1.47 -15.42
C ALA A 361 -2.11 -0.95 -15.82
N PHE A 362 -1.65 0.14 -15.22
CA PHE A 362 -0.31 0.69 -15.43
C PHE A 362 0.71 0.13 -14.45
N VAL A 363 0.31 -0.08 -13.20
CA VAL A 363 1.20 -0.46 -12.11
C VAL A 363 1.48 -1.96 -12.07
N GLY A 364 0.43 -2.76 -12.09
CA GLY A 364 0.52 -4.21 -11.86
C GLY A 364 0.41 -5.06 -13.11
N TYR A 365 0.13 -4.47 -14.27
CA TYR A 365 -0.11 -5.17 -15.53
C TYR A 365 0.67 -4.54 -16.68
N ASP A 366 0.83 -5.30 -17.76
CA ASP A 366 1.48 -4.88 -18.99
C ASP A 366 0.87 -5.61 -20.21
N ALA A 367 1.50 -5.47 -21.38
CA ALA A 367 1.02 -6.12 -22.60
C ALA A 367 1.07 -7.66 -22.54
N SER A 368 1.84 -8.25 -21.63
CA SER A 368 2.01 -9.72 -21.51
C SER A 368 0.95 -10.38 -20.65
N VAL A 369 0.26 -9.63 -19.77
CA VAL A 369 -0.71 -10.17 -18.82
C VAL A 369 -1.91 -9.26 -18.66
N SER A 370 -3.12 -9.80 -18.84
CA SER A 370 -4.38 -9.09 -18.66
C SER A 370 -5.03 -9.41 -17.31
N ARG A 371 -5.83 -8.45 -16.80
CA ARG A 371 -6.67 -8.67 -15.62
C ARG A 371 -7.72 -9.73 -15.89
N SER A 372 -7.99 -10.54 -14.88
CA SER A 372 -9.06 -11.53 -14.91
C SER A 372 -10.39 -10.92 -14.46
N THR A 373 -11.50 -11.48 -14.93
CA THR A 373 -12.85 -11.20 -14.43
C THR A 373 -13.35 -12.25 -13.43
N GLN A 374 -12.60 -13.36 -13.25
CA GLN A 374 -12.94 -14.44 -12.33
C GLN A 374 -12.92 -13.95 -10.88
N PHE A 375 -13.94 -14.32 -10.11
CA PHE A 375 -13.98 -14.00 -8.67
C PHE A 375 -12.73 -14.57 -7.97
N GLY A 376 -12.19 -13.80 -7.03
CA GLY A 376 -10.88 -14.07 -6.42
C GLY A 376 -9.74 -13.47 -7.25
N LEU A 377 -9.55 -13.96 -8.47
CA LEU A 377 -8.46 -13.53 -9.36
C LEU A 377 -8.63 -12.10 -9.90
N LYS A 378 -9.87 -11.59 -10.02
CA LYS A 378 -10.12 -10.19 -10.42
C LYS A 378 -9.57 -9.16 -9.45
N SER A 379 -9.32 -9.56 -8.20
CA SER A 379 -8.79 -8.71 -7.13
C SER A 379 -7.26 -8.73 -7.06
N LEU A 380 -6.58 -9.47 -7.95
CA LEU A 380 -5.12 -9.46 -8.04
C LEU A 380 -4.65 -8.12 -8.59
N ARG A 381 -3.89 -7.36 -7.77
CA ARG A 381 -3.38 -6.02 -8.12
C ARG A 381 -2.09 -6.07 -8.93
N LEU A 382 -1.27 -7.10 -8.72
CA LEU A 382 0.01 -7.32 -9.39
C LEU A 382 -0.02 -8.64 -10.15
N GLY A 383 0.13 -8.59 -11.48
CA GLY A 383 0.14 -9.79 -12.33
C GLY A 383 1.34 -9.90 -13.26
N LYS A 384 2.03 -8.78 -13.53
CA LYS A 384 3.16 -8.72 -14.46
C LYS A 384 4.39 -9.49 -13.96
N LYS A 385 5.39 -9.63 -14.82
CA LYS A 385 6.69 -10.18 -14.45
C LYS A 385 7.39 -9.29 -13.44
N LEU A 386 8.02 -9.94 -12.45
CA LEU A 386 8.80 -9.26 -11.43
C LEU A 386 10.15 -8.80 -12.01
N GLU A 387 10.60 -7.64 -11.56
CA GLU A 387 11.87 -7.04 -11.92
C GLU A 387 12.71 -6.79 -10.67
N GLU A 388 14.02 -6.79 -10.81
CA GLU A 388 14.93 -6.39 -9.73
C GLU A 388 14.59 -4.98 -9.23
N GLY A 389 14.58 -4.79 -7.92
CA GLY A 389 14.23 -3.52 -7.28
C GLY A 389 12.73 -3.35 -7.01
N PHE A 390 11.86 -4.27 -7.45
CA PHE A 390 10.46 -4.27 -7.00
C PHE A 390 10.38 -4.61 -5.53
N VAL A 391 9.51 -3.92 -4.81
CA VAL A 391 9.09 -4.31 -3.46
C VAL A 391 7.59 -4.56 -3.50
N LEU A 392 7.19 -5.69 -2.93
CA LEU A 392 5.81 -6.17 -2.99
C LEU A 392 5.42 -6.90 -1.70
N THR A 393 4.12 -7.05 -1.46
CA THR A 393 3.57 -7.85 -0.36
C THR A 393 3.36 -9.29 -0.79
N VAL A 394 3.40 -10.22 0.17
CA VAL A 394 2.98 -11.63 0.01
C VAL A 394 2.07 -11.98 1.17
N GLU A 395 0.76 -12.06 0.91
CA GLU A 395 -0.30 -12.04 1.93
C GLU A 395 -1.39 -13.12 1.72
N PRO A 396 -1.05 -14.40 1.56
CA PRO A 396 -2.08 -15.41 1.46
C PRO A 396 -2.95 -15.47 2.71
N GLY A 397 -4.22 -15.84 2.54
CA GLY A 397 -5.13 -16.01 3.65
C GLY A 397 -6.22 -17.04 3.37
N ILE A 398 -6.79 -17.58 4.44
CA ILE A 398 -7.95 -18.48 4.41
C ILE A 398 -9.04 -17.89 5.29
N TYR A 399 -10.22 -17.71 4.72
CA TYR A 399 -11.34 -17.08 5.40
C TYR A 399 -12.60 -17.93 5.27
N PHE A 400 -13.36 -17.98 6.37
CA PHE A 400 -14.69 -18.62 6.41
C PHE A 400 -15.74 -17.52 6.54
N ILE A 401 -16.23 -17.02 5.40
CA ILE A 401 -17.18 -15.91 5.31
C ILE A 401 -18.59 -16.49 5.24
N PRO A 402 -19.42 -16.45 6.33
CA PRO A 402 -20.69 -17.16 6.39
C PRO A 402 -21.64 -16.79 5.24
N GLN A 403 -21.70 -15.52 4.85
CA GLN A 403 -22.58 -15.05 3.78
C GLN A 403 -22.15 -15.59 2.41
N LEU A 404 -20.84 -15.68 2.18
CA LEU A 404 -20.29 -16.22 0.93
C LEU A 404 -20.49 -17.73 0.87
N MET A 405 -20.25 -18.43 1.97
CA MET A 405 -20.46 -19.89 2.11
C MET A 405 -21.94 -20.23 1.82
N TYR A 406 -22.87 -19.51 2.47
CA TYR A 406 -24.31 -19.69 2.26
C TYR A 406 -24.73 -19.44 0.80
N LYS A 407 -24.26 -18.35 0.20
CA LYS A 407 -24.55 -18.03 -1.20
C LYS A 407 -24.07 -19.12 -2.14
N TRP A 408 -22.80 -19.55 -2.00
CA TRP A 408 -22.21 -20.55 -2.88
C TRP A 408 -22.88 -21.92 -2.75
N GLU A 409 -23.25 -22.32 -1.51
CA GLU A 409 -23.99 -23.56 -1.25
C GLU A 409 -25.38 -23.54 -1.90
N ASN A 410 -26.13 -22.46 -1.75
CA ASN A 410 -27.47 -22.32 -2.36
C ASN A 410 -27.39 -22.31 -3.89
N ASP A 411 -26.41 -21.62 -4.45
CA ASP A 411 -26.19 -21.54 -5.90
C ASP A 411 -25.50 -22.80 -6.47
N LYS A 412 -25.10 -23.75 -5.61
CA LYS A 412 -24.33 -24.97 -5.93
C LYS A 412 -23.05 -24.66 -6.70
N MET A 413 -22.41 -23.52 -6.40
CA MET A 413 -21.19 -23.10 -7.08
C MET A 413 -20.05 -24.06 -6.75
N CYS A 414 -19.30 -24.49 -7.75
CA CYS A 414 -18.14 -25.37 -7.59
C CYS A 414 -18.42 -26.63 -6.73
N SER A 415 -19.64 -27.20 -6.75
CA SER A 415 -20.05 -28.32 -5.91
C SER A 415 -19.24 -29.62 -6.15
N ASP A 416 -18.55 -29.70 -7.31
CA ASP A 416 -17.63 -30.79 -7.60
C ASP A 416 -16.32 -30.69 -6.80
N PHE A 417 -16.02 -29.50 -6.26
CA PHE A 417 -14.77 -29.20 -5.54
C PHE A 417 -14.95 -28.79 -4.07
N ILE A 418 -16.15 -28.35 -3.65
CA ILE A 418 -16.44 -27.90 -2.29
C ILE A 418 -17.20 -28.98 -1.53
N CYS A 419 -16.80 -29.25 -0.28
CA CYS A 419 -17.49 -30.15 0.66
C CYS A 419 -18.41 -29.32 1.58
N TYR A 420 -19.55 -28.84 1.06
CA TYR A 420 -20.45 -27.93 1.79
C TYR A 420 -20.92 -28.49 3.13
N GLU A 421 -21.10 -29.80 3.24
CA GLU A 421 -21.51 -30.50 4.47
C GLU A 421 -20.48 -30.40 5.60
N LYS A 422 -19.25 -30.01 5.31
CA LYS A 422 -18.18 -29.80 6.31
C LYS A 422 -18.07 -28.35 6.78
N LEU A 423 -18.52 -27.38 5.99
CA LEU A 423 -18.36 -25.95 6.25
C LEU A 423 -19.07 -25.46 7.53
N PRO A 424 -20.21 -26.02 7.96
CA PRO A 424 -20.85 -25.58 9.21
C PRO A 424 -19.95 -25.67 10.44
N ALA A 425 -18.99 -26.60 10.48
CA ALA A 425 -18.02 -26.72 11.58
C ALA A 425 -17.02 -25.53 11.64
N TYR A 426 -16.86 -24.79 10.55
CA TYR A 426 -15.95 -23.66 10.44
C TYR A 426 -16.67 -22.29 10.41
N ARG A 427 -17.99 -22.26 10.65
CA ARG A 427 -18.79 -21.02 10.58
C ARG A 427 -18.27 -19.91 11.48
N ASP A 428 -17.77 -20.27 12.66
CA ASP A 428 -17.26 -19.35 13.69
C ASP A 428 -15.72 -19.29 13.72
N PHE A 429 -15.05 -19.89 12.73
CA PHE A 429 -13.59 -19.92 12.67
C PHE A 429 -12.98 -18.54 12.43
N THR A 430 -13.59 -17.72 11.61
CA THR A 430 -13.16 -16.38 11.13
C THR A 430 -12.17 -16.44 9.97
N GLY A 431 -10.89 -16.05 10.16
CA GLY A 431 -9.89 -16.04 9.10
C GLY A 431 -8.46 -15.97 9.62
N VAL A 432 -7.53 -16.35 8.75
CA VAL A 432 -6.07 -16.28 8.96
C VAL A 432 -5.44 -15.63 7.74
N ARG A 433 -4.59 -14.62 7.95
CA ARG A 433 -3.66 -14.04 6.96
C ARG A 433 -2.28 -13.91 7.59
N ILE A 434 -1.25 -14.14 6.80
CA ILE A 434 0.16 -13.90 7.15
C ILE A 434 0.78 -13.18 5.97
N GLU A 435 1.53 -12.10 6.25
CA GLU A 435 2.05 -11.21 5.24
C GLU A 435 3.41 -10.66 5.60
N ASP A 436 4.30 -10.62 4.62
CA ASP A 436 5.59 -9.95 4.69
C ASP A 436 5.83 -9.08 3.44
N ASN A 437 6.68 -8.05 3.59
CA ASN A 437 7.18 -7.24 2.48
C ASN A 437 8.46 -7.84 1.91
N VAL A 438 8.52 -7.97 0.59
CA VAL A 438 9.58 -8.70 -0.12
C VAL A 438 10.20 -7.83 -1.21
N LEU A 439 11.52 -7.68 -1.17
CA LEU A 439 12.33 -7.06 -2.22
C LEU A 439 12.78 -8.13 -3.22
N VAL A 440 12.59 -7.86 -4.51
CA VAL A 440 13.16 -8.66 -5.61
C VAL A 440 14.61 -8.27 -5.82
N VAL A 441 15.53 -9.23 -5.68
CA VAL A 441 16.97 -9.04 -5.89
C VAL A 441 17.44 -9.85 -7.12
N PRO A 442 18.68 -9.64 -7.67
CA PRO A 442 19.10 -10.24 -8.94
C PRO A 442 18.88 -11.75 -9.07
N GLU A 443 19.12 -12.50 -7.99
CA GLU A 443 19.04 -13.97 -8.02
C GLU A 443 17.90 -14.53 -7.15
N GLY A 444 16.91 -13.72 -6.76
CA GLY A 444 15.83 -14.17 -5.88
C GLY A 444 15.11 -13.05 -5.16
N HIS A 445 15.03 -13.16 -3.83
CA HIS A 445 14.26 -12.25 -2.99
C HIS A 445 14.95 -12.00 -1.64
N LYS A 446 14.50 -10.94 -0.98
CA LYS A 446 14.86 -10.63 0.41
C LYS A 446 13.62 -10.14 1.14
N ILE A 447 13.26 -10.78 2.25
CA ILE A 447 12.24 -10.25 3.16
C ILE A 447 12.82 -8.98 3.81
N LEU A 448 12.05 -7.90 3.82
CA LEU A 448 12.48 -6.63 4.38
C LEU A 448 12.39 -6.62 5.91
N GLY A 449 13.31 -5.86 6.52
CA GLY A 449 13.35 -5.65 7.96
C GLY A 449 13.86 -6.85 8.76
N ASN A 450 13.70 -6.76 10.07
CA ASN A 450 14.01 -7.83 11.00
C ASN A 450 12.92 -8.91 10.95
N PRO A 451 13.23 -10.19 11.19
CA PRO A 451 12.24 -11.25 11.25
C PRO A 451 11.14 -10.93 12.28
N ILE A 452 9.90 -11.02 11.85
CA ILE A 452 8.70 -10.85 12.70
C ILE A 452 8.14 -12.24 12.97
N PRO A 453 7.95 -12.67 14.24
CA PRO A 453 7.44 -13.99 14.58
C PRO A 453 6.20 -14.38 13.78
N LYS A 454 6.26 -15.55 13.12
CA LYS A 454 5.16 -16.10 12.31
C LYS A 454 5.02 -17.61 12.37
N SER A 455 6.03 -18.37 12.81
CA SER A 455 5.83 -19.79 13.08
C SER A 455 4.95 -19.97 14.32
N ILE A 456 4.20 -21.08 14.38
CA ILE A 456 3.32 -21.38 15.52
C ILE A 456 4.10 -21.30 16.84
N SER A 457 5.30 -21.90 16.89
CA SER A 457 6.13 -21.91 18.09
C SER A 457 6.59 -20.51 18.52
N GLU A 458 6.96 -19.63 17.58
CA GLU A 458 7.34 -18.25 17.86
C GLU A 458 6.16 -17.43 18.39
N VAL A 459 4.98 -17.57 17.73
CA VAL A 459 3.77 -16.86 18.15
C VAL A 459 3.34 -17.31 19.55
N GLU A 460 3.31 -18.61 19.82
CA GLU A 460 2.94 -19.15 21.13
C GLU A 460 3.93 -18.77 22.24
N ALA A 461 5.23 -18.65 21.91
CA ALA A 461 6.23 -18.17 22.86
C ALA A 461 5.95 -16.73 23.34
N LEU A 462 5.40 -15.87 22.46
CA LEU A 462 4.99 -14.51 22.83
C LEU A 462 3.66 -14.47 23.61
N ARG A 463 2.87 -15.53 23.56
CA ARG A 463 1.59 -15.67 24.26
C ARG A 463 1.74 -16.36 25.63
N SER A 464 2.94 -16.83 25.98
CA SER A 464 3.24 -17.60 27.21
C SER A 464 3.21 -16.75 28.48
#